data_043b2ab64e8b6e0e5dcc1387faa38882
#
_entry.id   043b2ab64e8b6e0e5dcc1387faa38882
#
_cell.length_a   1.000
_cell.length_b   1.000
_cell.length_c   1.000
_cell.angle_alpha   90.00
_cell.angle_beta   90.00
_cell.angle_gamma   90.00
#
_symmetry.space_group_name_H-M   'P 1'
#
loop_
_entity.id
_entity.type
_entity.pdbx_description
1 polymer ?
#
loop_
_entity_poly.entity_id
_entity_poly.type
_entity_poly.pdbx_seq_one_letter_code
_entity_poly.pdbx_strand_id
1 'polypeptide(L)'
;MNLKKITVPLVLLILSLGVSAQQQETFNNPVINADVPDPSMIRVGDYYYLVSTTMHLMPGCPVMCSRDLVHWETISYVFQKLTDLPRYDLKEGTVYGRGQWASSIRYHDGRFYVWFSPNDEPYRGYIYTAEDPAGEWTLVSRPPHHHDASLLFDDDGKVYLFYGTGQLRQLKSDLSDVESGGIDMKIFERDADEQGLLEGSQAFKHNGKYYLLMISMDWSIPGRLRREVCYRADKITGPYEKKVILETEFQGYGGVGQGCIVDSPDGNWYGFIFQDRGGIGRVPTLMPCHWVDGWPVLGDAEGRVPDSMVMKTFPDECKGSIMGSDDFRNTRLSLNWQWNHNPLDDCWSLTERSGFLRLKTGRVVDNLFLAPNTLTQRMSAPKCSGTVAMDVSKMKDGDVAGFTAFNGLSGVLAVVKENGKKHLVMSVQSVSLSDKEKKVTDVKIEEKERITCKKDFVYLRIDGDFANKKDEATFYYSYDNEEWKQIGEPCKMVFDYTRFFMGSKFAIFNYATKSLGGYIDIDYFKYDK
;
A
#
# COMPACT_ATOMS: atom_id res chain seq x y z
N MET A 1 30.08 29.61 -70.49
CA MET A 1 30.06 28.40 -69.65
C MET A 1 29.74 28.85 -68.22
N ASN A 2 28.43 28.80 -67.85
CA ASN A 2 27.95 29.35 -66.59
C ASN A 2 27.91 28.26 -65.53
N LEU A 3 28.75 28.33 -64.50
CA LEU A 3 28.69 27.50 -63.31
C LEU A 3 27.60 28.00 -62.39
N LYS A 4 26.51 27.23 -62.25
CA LYS A 4 25.48 27.43 -61.20
C LYS A 4 26.06 26.98 -59.85
N LYS A 5 26.14 27.89 -58.89
CA LYS A 5 26.41 27.59 -57.50
C LYS A 5 25.18 26.92 -56.90
N ILE A 6 25.33 25.68 -56.43
CA ILE A 6 24.32 24.97 -55.63
C ILE A 6 24.60 25.31 -54.18
N THR A 7 23.69 26.06 -53.55
CA THR A 7 23.72 26.31 -52.12
C THR A 7 22.88 25.20 -51.41
N VAL A 8 23.53 24.36 -50.64
CA VAL A 8 22.86 23.37 -49.79
C VAL A 8 22.52 24.05 -48.45
N PRO A 9 21.26 24.09 -48.02
CA PRO A 9 20.90 24.61 -46.72
C PRO A 9 21.29 23.57 -45.62
N LEU A 10 22.14 24.00 -44.71
CA LEU A 10 22.48 23.27 -43.50
C LEU A 10 21.28 23.34 -42.54
N VAL A 11 20.51 22.31 -42.43
CA VAL A 11 19.45 22.17 -41.43
C VAL A 11 20.10 21.78 -40.10
N LEU A 12 20.28 22.75 -39.22
CA LEU A 12 20.65 22.48 -37.81
C LEU A 12 19.46 21.83 -37.11
N LEU A 13 19.56 20.54 -36.84
CA LEU A 13 18.67 19.81 -35.95
C LEU A 13 19.05 20.22 -34.51
N ILE A 14 18.33 21.15 -33.92
CA ILE A 14 18.44 21.46 -32.49
C ILE A 14 17.70 20.35 -31.75
N LEU A 15 18.44 19.37 -31.27
CA LEU A 15 17.98 18.45 -30.24
C LEU A 15 17.82 19.25 -28.95
N SER A 16 16.58 19.67 -28.63
CA SER A 16 16.24 20.15 -27.30
C SER A 16 16.28 18.97 -26.35
N LEU A 17 17.39 18.74 -25.68
CA LEU A 17 17.42 17.98 -24.45
C LEU A 17 16.55 18.75 -23.46
N GLY A 18 15.34 18.23 -23.20
CA GLY A 18 14.48 18.74 -22.15
C GLY A 18 15.17 18.49 -20.81
N VAL A 19 15.89 19.51 -20.32
CA VAL A 19 16.36 19.52 -18.94
C VAL A 19 15.12 19.78 -18.10
N SER A 20 14.64 18.76 -17.39
CA SER A 20 13.60 18.93 -16.39
C SER A 20 14.06 19.96 -15.37
N ALA A 21 13.28 21.03 -15.19
CA ALA A 21 13.68 22.13 -14.33
C ALA A 21 13.55 21.71 -12.87
N GLN A 22 14.68 21.61 -12.19
CA GLN A 22 14.72 21.44 -10.74
C GLN A 22 14.09 22.66 -10.08
N GLN A 23 13.15 22.43 -9.16
CA GLN A 23 12.49 23.45 -8.36
C GLN A 23 12.79 23.24 -6.88
N GLN A 24 12.61 24.29 -6.06
CA GLN A 24 12.55 24.17 -4.61
C GLN A 24 11.10 24.35 -4.19
N GLU A 25 10.57 23.37 -3.47
CA GLU A 25 9.20 23.38 -3.01
C GLU A 25 9.12 23.08 -1.51
N THR A 26 8.22 23.77 -0.83
CA THR A 26 7.88 23.46 0.57
C THR A 26 6.73 22.46 0.56
N PHE A 27 6.95 21.27 1.08
CA PHE A 27 5.90 20.31 1.31
C PHE A 27 5.55 20.22 2.79
N ASN A 28 4.32 19.78 3.09
CA ASN A 28 3.85 19.50 4.44
C ASN A 28 3.87 18.00 4.72
N ASN A 29 4.30 17.63 5.93
CA ASN A 29 4.16 16.25 6.41
C ASN A 29 2.71 15.95 6.85
N PRO A 30 2.22 14.72 6.62
CA PRO A 30 2.89 13.61 5.94
C PRO A 30 3.00 13.82 4.43
N VAL A 31 4.14 13.42 3.85
CA VAL A 31 4.39 13.55 2.41
C VAL A 31 3.44 12.68 1.57
N ILE A 32 3.14 11.48 2.03
CA ILE A 32 2.07 10.62 1.53
C ILE A 32 1.00 10.54 2.61
N ASN A 33 -0.13 11.22 2.42
CA ASN A 33 -1.18 11.24 3.43
C ASN A 33 -2.23 10.13 3.17
N ALA A 34 -1.76 8.89 3.08
CA ALA A 34 -2.53 7.68 2.81
C ALA A 34 -1.85 6.45 3.41
N ASP A 35 -2.55 5.31 3.45
CA ASP A 35 -2.06 4.04 3.98
C ASP A 35 -0.93 3.46 3.10
N VAL A 36 0.31 3.62 3.54
CA VAL A 36 1.54 3.06 2.96
C VAL A 36 2.38 2.48 4.09
N PRO A 37 2.00 1.31 4.61
CA PRO A 37 2.62 0.72 5.79
C PRO A 37 3.96 0.04 5.48
N ASP A 38 4.79 -0.08 6.50
CA ASP A 38 6.04 -0.84 6.51
C ASP A 38 6.96 -0.49 5.33
N PRO A 39 7.27 0.81 5.10
CA PRO A 39 8.01 1.23 3.93
C PRO A 39 9.44 0.70 3.95
N SER A 40 9.87 0.06 2.86
CA SER A 40 11.25 -0.25 2.56
C SER A 40 11.66 0.43 1.26
N MET A 41 12.73 1.19 1.29
CA MET A 41 13.14 2.06 0.18
C MET A 41 14.63 1.94 -0.11
N ILE A 42 14.98 2.10 -1.38
CA ILE A 42 16.34 2.25 -1.87
C ILE A 42 16.41 3.39 -2.88
N ARG A 43 17.61 3.95 -3.06
CA ARG A 43 17.93 4.83 -4.18
C ARG A 43 18.78 4.09 -5.21
N VAL A 44 18.43 4.23 -6.48
CA VAL A 44 19.23 3.74 -7.61
C VAL A 44 19.38 4.88 -8.61
N GLY A 45 20.58 5.37 -8.78
CA GLY A 45 20.82 6.59 -9.55
C GLY A 45 20.11 7.80 -8.92
N ASP A 46 19.27 8.44 -9.71
CA ASP A 46 18.51 9.63 -9.31
C ASP A 46 17.10 9.30 -8.76
N TYR A 47 16.70 8.03 -8.75
CA TYR A 47 15.35 7.62 -8.38
C TYR A 47 15.31 6.83 -7.08
N TYR A 48 14.22 7.01 -6.34
CA TYR A 48 13.87 6.26 -5.14
C TYR A 48 12.80 5.23 -5.48
N TYR A 49 12.98 4.01 -4.99
CA TYR A 49 12.05 2.90 -5.16
C TYR A 49 11.59 2.42 -3.80
N LEU A 50 10.29 2.42 -3.59
CA LEU A 50 9.62 2.09 -2.33
C LEU A 50 8.68 0.92 -2.52
N VAL A 51 8.74 -0.06 -1.64
CA VAL A 51 7.73 -1.11 -1.50
C VAL A 51 7.00 -1.00 -0.17
N SER A 52 5.76 -1.48 -0.12
CA SER A 52 4.89 -1.37 1.04
C SER A 52 4.01 -2.60 1.19
N THR A 53 3.54 -2.83 2.42
CA THR A 53 2.60 -3.91 2.76
C THR A 53 1.22 -3.66 2.16
N THR A 54 0.60 -4.72 1.62
CA THR A 54 -0.77 -4.66 1.11
C THR A 54 -1.67 -5.80 1.60
N MET A 55 -1.16 -6.66 2.46
CA MET A 55 -1.89 -7.77 3.07
C MET A 55 -2.55 -8.69 2.03
N HIS A 56 -3.87 -8.76 2.06
CA HIS A 56 -4.72 -9.58 1.19
C HIS A 56 -5.08 -8.93 -0.16
N LEU A 57 -4.64 -7.69 -0.40
CA LEU A 57 -4.97 -6.97 -1.63
C LEU A 57 -4.10 -7.43 -2.81
N MET A 58 -4.72 -7.61 -3.97
CA MET A 58 -4.09 -8.09 -5.20
C MET A 58 -4.30 -7.13 -6.39
N PRO A 59 -3.28 -6.89 -7.21
CA PRO A 59 -1.90 -7.34 -7.09
C PRO A 59 -1.24 -6.79 -5.81
N GLY A 60 -0.20 -7.46 -5.32
CA GLY A 60 0.42 -7.12 -4.03
C GLY A 60 1.85 -6.63 -4.13
N CYS A 61 2.31 -6.01 -3.04
CA CYS A 61 3.63 -5.37 -2.92
C CYS A 61 3.85 -4.33 -4.03
N PRO A 62 3.18 -3.17 -3.96
CA PRO A 62 3.36 -2.09 -4.94
C PRO A 62 4.81 -1.62 -4.93
N VAL A 63 5.36 -1.41 -6.12
CA VAL A 63 6.62 -0.70 -6.33
C VAL A 63 6.27 0.73 -6.70
N MET A 64 6.62 1.65 -5.82
CA MET A 64 6.42 3.07 -6.01
C MET A 64 7.74 3.73 -6.34
N CYS A 65 7.70 4.74 -7.21
CA CYS A 65 8.87 5.49 -7.65
C CYS A 65 8.72 6.98 -7.33
N SER A 66 9.82 7.61 -6.97
CA SER A 66 9.95 9.06 -6.81
C SER A 66 11.33 9.51 -7.24
N ARG A 67 11.46 10.77 -7.66
CA ARG A 67 12.75 11.41 -7.86
C ARG A 67 13.14 12.39 -6.75
N ASP A 68 12.18 12.74 -5.90
CA ASP A 68 12.34 13.81 -4.92
C ASP A 68 11.85 13.48 -3.51
N LEU A 69 11.39 12.24 -3.26
CA LEU A 69 10.78 11.78 -2.01
C LEU A 69 9.41 12.42 -1.68
N VAL A 70 8.92 13.33 -2.53
CA VAL A 70 7.66 14.06 -2.35
C VAL A 70 6.57 13.56 -3.30
N HIS A 71 6.91 13.47 -4.59
CA HIS A 71 6.00 13.01 -5.64
C HIS A 71 6.21 11.52 -5.89
N TRP A 72 5.17 10.74 -5.67
CA TRP A 72 5.20 9.29 -5.74
C TRP A 72 4.16 8.75 -6.72
N GLU A 73 4.57 7.79 -7.53
CA GLU A 73 3.69 7.02 -8.40
C GLU A 73 3.90 5.53 -8.24
N THR A 74 2.83 4.73 -8.38
CA THR A 74 2.93 3.27 -8.48
C THR A 74 3.35 2.91 -9.90
N ILE A 75 4.49 2.24 -10.06
CA ILE A 75 5.03 1.86 -11.38
C ILE A 75 4.81 0.38 -11.71
N SER A 76 4.66 -0.48 -10.69
CA SER A 76 4.37 -1.91 -10.87
C SER A 76 3.91 -2.55 -9.54
N TYR A 77 3.68 -3.84 -9.61
CA TYR A 77 3.47 -4.72 -8.46
C TYR A 77 4.38 -5.94 -8.56
N VAL A 78 4.92 -6.39 -7.43
CA VAL A 78 5.87 -7.52 -7.39
C VAL A 78 5.18 -8.84 -7.79
N PHE A 79 3.89 -8.98 -7.49
CA PHE A 79 3.13 -10.18 -7.88
C PHE A 79 1.66 -9.85 -8.14
N GLN A 80 1.02 -10.66 -9.00
CA GLN A 80 -0.37 -10.45 -9.38
C GLN A 80 -1.34 -11.18 -8.45
N LYS A 81 -1.02 -12.40 -8.02
CA LYS A 81 -1.85 -13.26 -7.16
C LYS A 81 -0.96 -14.09 -6.23
N LEU A 82 -1.48 -14.42 -5.05
CA LEU A 82 -0.95 -15.48 -4.20
C LEU A 82 -1.86 -16.70 -4.29
N THR A 83 -1.26 -17.90 -4.39
CA THR A 83 -1.99 -19.14 -4.69
C THR A 83 -1.68 -20.27 -3.72
N ASP A 84 -1.01 -19.98 -2.62
CA ASP A 84 -0.63 -21.00 -1.63
C ASP A 84 -1.82 -21.67 -0.96
N LEU A 85 -2.94 -20.94 -0.82
CA LEU A 85 -4.13 -21.38 -0.11
C LEU A 85 -5.41 -21.00 -0.87
N PRO A 86 -6.46 -21.84 -0.84
CA PRO A 86 -7.77 -21.49 -1.41
C PRO A 86 -8.37 -20.20 -0.83
N ARG A 87 -7.96 -19.82 0.37
CA ARG A 87 -8.41 -18.60 1.06
C ARG A 87 -8.02 -17.30 0.32
N TYR A 88 -6.98 -17.31 -0.49
CA TYR A 88 -6.65 -16.19 -1.38
C TYR A 88 -7.72 -15.96 -2.45
N ASP A 89 -8.51 -16.99 -2.78
CA ASP A 89 -9.66 -16.93 -3.68
C ASP A 89 -10.99 -16.75 -2.93
N LEU A 90 -10.99 -16.40 -1.64
CA LEU A 90 -12.18 -16.39 -0.79
C LEU A 90 -12.90 -17.76 -0.74
N LYS A 91 -12.14 -18.85 -0.77
CA LYS A 91 -12.63 -20.22 -0.59
C LYS A 91 -12.09 -20.80 0.70
N GLU A 92 -12.94 -21.49 1.47
CA GLU A 92 -12.58 -22.13 2.74
C GLU A 92 -12.12 -21.16 3.85
N GLY A 93 -12.39 -19.88 3.69
CA GLY A 93 -12.00 -18.79 4.57
C GLY A 93 -11.53 -17.56 3.80
N THR A 94 -10.79 -16.68 4.48
CA THR A 94 -10.24 -15.45 3.91
C THR A 94 -8.78 -15.28 4.35
N VAL A 95 -8.10 -14.29 3.80
CA VAL A 95 -6.76 -13.88 4.23
C VAL A 95 -6.74 -12.42 4.71
N TYR A 96 -7.85 -11.93 5.26
CA TYR A 96 -7.92 -10.61 5.86
C TYR A 96 -6.86 -10.42 6.95
N GLY A 97 -6.08 -9.33 6.86
CA GLY A 97 -4.96 -9.05 7.76
C GLY A 97 -3.78 -10.02 7.64
N ARG A 98 -3.76 -10.85 6.60
CA ARG A 98 -2.70 -11.79 6.25
C ARG A 98 -2.25 -11.56 4.81
N GLY A 99 -1.46 -12.46 4.26
CA GLY A 99 -0.91 -12.30 2.91
C GLY A 99 0.44 -11.59 2.95
N GLN A 100 0.66 -10.60 2.07
CA GLN A 100 1.94 -9.92 1.97
C GLN A 100 2.12 -8.92 3.12
N TRP A 101 3.04 -9.23 4.04
CA TRP A 101 3.46 -8.38 5.15
C TRP A 101 4.68 -7.54 4.79
N ALA A 102 5.40 -7.00 5.79
CA ALA A 102 6.55 -6.14 5.57
C ALA A 102 7.55 -6.75 4.58
N SER A 103 8.00 -5.93 3.65
CA SER A 103 8.87 -6.33 2.54
C SER A 103 10.20 -5.60 2.62
N SER A 104 11.22 -6.16 1.97
CA SER A 104 12.52 -5.55 1.81
C SER A 104 12.87 -5.46 0.33
N ILE A 105 13.15 -4.25 -0.18
CA ILE A 105 13.66 -4.04 -1.52
C ILE A 105 15.16 -3.79 -1.49
N ARG A 106 15.90 -4.40 -2.43
CA ARG A 106 17.35 -4.19 -2.61
C ARG A 106 17.70 -4.12 -4.09
N TYR A 107 18.83 -3.49 -4.38
CA TYR A 107 19.44 -3.46 -5.70
C TYR A 107 20.86 -4.02 -5.62
N HIS A 108 21.16 -5.02 -6.43
CA HIS A 108 22.44 -5.70 -6.47
C HIS A 108 22.73 -6.21 -7.87
N ASP A 109 23.94 -5.99 -8.37
CA ASP A 109 24.42 -6.48 -9.67
C ASP A 109 23.43 -6.21 -10.84
N GLY A 110 22.92 -4.97 -10.91
CA GLY A 110 22.03 -4.56 -12.01
C GLY A 110 20.58 -5.03 -11.88
N ARG A 111 20.19 -5.64 -10.77
CA ARG A 111 18.84 -6.18 -10.55
C ARG A 111 18.25 -5.70 -9.25
N PHE A 112 16.92 -5.57 -9.25
CA PHE A 112 16.12 -5.35 -8.05
C PHE A 112 15.71 -6.69 -7.46
N TYR A 113 15.66 -6.76 -6.14
CA TYR A 113 15.21 -7.92 -5.36
C TYR A 113 14.20 -7.48 -4.33
N VAL A 114 13.13 -8.25 -4.17
CA VAL A 114 12.15 -8.04 -3.11
C VAL A 114 11.97 -9.34 -2.32
N TRP A 115 12.12 -9.23 -1.01
CA TRP A 115 11.74 -10.26 -0.03
C TRP A 115 10.43 -9.89 0.63
N PHE A 116 9.54 -10.86 0.86
CA PHE A 116 8.47 -10.79 1.84
C PHE A 116 8.07 -12.18 2.33
N SER A 117 7.40 -12.24 3.49
CA SER A 117 6.81 -13.46 4.03
C SER A 117 5.34 -13.26 4.35
N PRO A 118 4.42 -14.05 3.77
CA PRO A 118 3.05 -14.11 4.25
C PRO A 118 3.03 -14.64 5.69
N ASN A 119 2.26 -14.00 6.56
CA ASN A 119 2.10 -14.48 7.93
C ASN A 119 0.98 -15.52 8.02
N ASP A 120 1.05 -16.54 7.15
CA ASP A 120 0.09 -17.62 7.02
C ASP A 120 0.77 -18.88 6.45
N GLU A 121 0.09 -20.04 6.54
CA GLU A 121 0.54 -21.28 5.90
C GLU A 121 0.78 -21.09 4.39
N PRO A 122 1.74 -21.76 3.77
CA PRO A 122 2.63 -22.80 4.31
C PRO A 122 3.89 -22.26 5.04
N TYR A 123 3.88 -21.01 5.51
CA TYR A 123 5.01 -20.34 6.18
C TYR A 123 6.29 -20.37 5.33
N ARG A 124 6.17 -19.87 4.11
CA ARG A 124 7.26 -19.70 3.15
C ARG A 124 7.41 -18.23 2.79
N GLY A 125 8.67 -17.80 2.69
CA GLY A 125 9.00 -16.50 2.10
C GLY A 125 8.90 -16.52 0.60
N TYR A 126 9.01 -15.35 0.01
CA TYR A 126 9.11 -15.12 -1.42
C TYR A 126 10.30 -14.23 -1.70
N ILE A 127 11.10 -14.60 -2.70
CA ILE A 127 12.12 -13.73 -3.29
C ILE A 127 11.75 -13.52 -4.75
N TYR A 128 11.53 -12.25 -5.13
CA TYR A 128 11.32 -11.84 -6.50
C TYR A 128 12.48 -10.99 -6.99
N THR A 129 12.71 -10.98 -8.31
CA THR A 129 13.72 -10.15 -8.97
C THR A 129 13.18 -9.53 -10.25
N ALA A 130 13.70 -8.33 -10.59
CA ALA A 130 13.45 -7.65 -11.85
C ALA A 130 14.71 -6.87 -12.28
N GLU A 131 14.93 -6.72 -13.60
CA GLU A 131 15.93 -5.78 -14.13
C GLU A 131 15.37 -4.37 -14.21
N ASP A 132 14.11 -4.25 -14.63
CA ASP A 132 13.33 -3.01 -14.64
C ASP A 132 12.27 -3.08 -13.53
N PRO A 133 12.31 -2.19 -12.54
CA PRO A 133 11.33 -2.19 -11.44
C PRO A 133 9.91 -1.84 -11.89
N ALA A 134 9.73 -1.23 -13.08
CA ALA A 134 8.42 -1.00 -13.70
C ALA A 134 7.96 -2.19 -14.56
N GLY A 135 8.84 -3.16 -14.81
CA GLY A 135 8.58 -4.33 -15.65
C GLY A 135 7.99 -5.52 -14.88
N GLU A 136 8.23 -6.70 -15.42
CA GLU A 136 7.77 -7.96 -14.85
C GLU A 136 8.76 -8.45 -13.77
N TRP A 137 8.19 -8.84 -12.63
CA TRP A 137 8.93 -9.44 -11.52
C TRP A 137 8.85 -10.97 -11.60
N THR A 138 10.01 -11.63 -11.52
CA THR A 138 10.14 -13.08 -11.59
C THR A 138 10.38 -13.66 -10.21
N LEU A 139 9.63 -14.70 -9.83
CA LEU A 139 9.85 -15.46 -8.61
C LEU A 139 11.17 -16.23 -8.69
N VAL A 140 12.09 -15.95 -7.79
CA VAL A 140 13.38 -16.66 -7.66
C VAL A 140 13.21 -17.93 -6.85
N SER A 141 12.65 -17.81 -5.64
CA SER A 141 12.58 -18.93 -4.70
C SER A 141 11.55 -18.72 -3.59
N ARG A 142 11.33 -19.78 -2.84
CA ARG A 142 10.40 -19.86 -1.71
C ARG A 142 11.10 -20.39 -0.45
N PRO A 143 12.06 -19.66 0.16
CA PRO A 143 12.71 -20.08 1.40
C PRO A 143 11.74 -20.17 2.58
N PRO A 144 12.15 -20.71 3.74
CA PRO A 144 11.34 -20.69 4.96
C PRO A 144 10.90 -19.27 5.33
N HIS A 145 9.77 -19.17 6.06
CA HIS A 145 9.25 -17.91 6.58
C HIS A 145 10.25 -17.24 7.56
N HIS A 146 10.46 -15.95 7.38
CA HIS A 146 11.18 -15.08 8.29
C HIS A 146 10.37 -13.79 8.48
N HIS A 147 9.94 -13.53 9.71
CA HIS A 147 9.07 -12.40 10.02
C HIS A 147 9.80 -11.06 9.88
N ASP A 148 9.20 -10.10 9.17
CA ASP A 148 9.71 -8.75 8.95
C ASP A 148 11.19 -8.71 8.53
N ALA A 149 11.54 -9.55 7.56
CA ALA A 149 12.93 -9.75 7.21
C ALA A 149 13.45 -8.71 6.21
N SER A 150 14.68 -8.29 6.46
CA SER A 150 15.46 -7.41 5.60
C SER A 150 16.56 -8.20 4.90
N LEU A 151 16.54 -8.19 3.57
CA LEU A 151 17.57 -8.78 2.73
C LEU A 151 18.83 -7.89 2.73
N LEU A 152 20.02 -8.48 2.82
CA LEU A 152 21.30 -7.80 2.68
C LEU A 152 22.24 -8.61 1.79
N PHE A 153 22.73 -7.99 0.71
CA PHE A 153 23.86 -8.46 -0.08
C PHE A 153 25.14 -7.84 0.50
N ASP A 154 26.06 -8.66 0.97
CA ASP A 154 27.30 -8.19 1.60
C ASP A 154 28.46 -8.16 0.61
N ASP A 155 29.50 -7.38 0.93
CA ASP A 155 30.70 -7.19 0.09
C ASP A 155 31.53 -8.50 -0.02
N ASP A 156 31.30 -9.48 0.87
CA ASP A 156 31.95 -10.80 0.80
C ASP A 156 31.28 -11.78 -0.19
N GLY A 157 30.24 -11.30 -0.91
CA GLY A 157 29.46 -12.08 -1.87
C GLY A 157 28.43 -13.01 -1.24
N LYS A 158 28.21 -12.91 0.06
CA LYS A 158 27.16 -13.65 0.77
C LYS A 158 25.89 -12.83 0.90
N VAL A 159 24.79 -13.53 1.13
CA VAL A 159 23.47 -12.94 1.29
C VAL A 159 22.88 -13.31 2.64
N TYR A 160 22.26 -12.33 3.29
CA TYR A 160 21.75 -12.48 4.64
C TYR A 160 20.33 -11.95 4.77
N LEU A 161 19.58 -12.51 5.74
CA LEU A 161 18.33 -11.99 6.25
C LEU A 161 18.50 -11.59 7.72
N PHE A 162 18.18 -10.33 8.01
CA PHE A 162 17.94 -9.85 9.38
C PHE A 162 16.43 -9.89 9.62
N TYR A 163 15.97 -10.52 10.70
CA TYR A 163 14.53 -10.73 10.88
C TYR A 163 14.12 -10.81 12.35
N GLY A 164 12.81 -10.82 12.57
CA GLY A 164 12.24 -11.04 13.89
C GLY A 164 12.70 -10.01 14.91
N THR A 165 13.29 -10.47 16.00
CA THR A 165 13.74 -9.63 17.14
C THR A 165 15.27 -9.61 17.27
N GLY A 166 15.98 -9.57 16.14
CA GLY A 166 17.44 -9.56 16.09
C GLY A 166 18.03 -10.91 15.72
N GLN A 167 17.40 -11.64 14.82
CA GLN A 167 17.94 -12.87 14.24
C GLN A 167 18.64 -12.58 12.92
N LEU A 168 19.68 -13.36 12.63
CA LEU A 168 20.46 -13.33 11.40
C LEU A 168 20.49 -14.71 10.77
N ARG A 169 20.13 -14.79 9.49
CA ARG A 169 20.16 -16.01 8.69
C ARG A 169 20.95 -15.81 7.41
N GLN A 170 21.88 -16.71 7.11
CA GLN A 170 22.55 -16.72 5.81
C GLN A 170 21.72 -17.46 4.78
N LEU A 171 21.56 -16.86 3.60
CA LEU A 171 21.01 -17.51 2.41
C LEU A 171 22.13 -18.04 1.53
N LYS A 172 21.80 -18.97 0.63
CA LYS A 172 22.66 -19.31 -0.49
C LYS A 172 22.86 -18.10 -1.39
N SER A 173 24.01 -17.96 -2.01
CA SER A 173 24.33 -16.83 -2.89
C SER A 173 23.43 -16.78 -4.14
N ASP A 174 22.89 -17.92 -4.60
CA ASP A 174 21.90 -18.01 -5.69
C ASP A 174 20.47 -17.73 -5.23
N LEU A 175 20.26 -17.43 -3.95
CA LEU A 175 18.95 -17.15 -3.33
C LEU A 175 17.98 -18.34 -3.34
N SER A 176 18.40 -19.54 -3.68
CA SER A 176 17.51 -20.69 -3.82
C SER A 176 16.90 -21.18 -2.51
N ASP A 177 17.64 -21.04 -1.40
CA ASP A 177 17.19 -21.41 -0.04
C ASP A 177 18.14 -20.82 1.02
N VAL A 178 17.94 -21.16 2.28
CA VAL A 178 18.89 -20.90 3.37
C VAL A 178 20.18 -21.71 3.16
N GLU A 179 21.33 -21.14 3.59
CA GLU A 179 22.62 -21.81 3.48
C GLU A 179 22.75 -22.90 4.54
N SER A 180 23.03 -24.14 4.11
CA SER A 180 23.24 -25.26 5.02
C SER A 180 24.58 -25.12 5.77
N GLY A 181 24.51 -25.07 7.10
CA GLY A 181 25.71 -24.81 7.94
C GLY A 181 26.17 -23.34 7.89
N GLY A 182 25.42 -22.46 7.20
CA GLY A 182 25.64 -21.03 7.23
C GLY A 182 25.24 -20.39 8.57
N ILE A 183 25.38 -19.08 8.66
CA ILE A 183 25.00 -18.33 9.87
C ILE A 183 23.51 -18.49 10.14
N ASP A 184 23.17 -18.88 11.39
CA ASP A 184 21.83 -18.93 11.94
C ASP A 184 21.96 -18.62 13.45
N MET A 185 21.72 -17.34 13.81
CA MET A 185 21.95 -16.92 15.19
C MET A 185 21.12 -15.69 15.56
N LYS A 186 20.96 -15.50 16.85
CA LYS A 186 20.52 -14.23 17.42
C LYS A 186 21.73 -13.33 17.63
N ILE A 187 21.69 -12.10 17.12
CA ILE A 187 22.85 -11.18 17.11
C ILE A 187 22.85 -10.20 18.29
N PHE A 188 21.73 -10.05 18.98
CA PHE A 188 21.59 -9.32 20.26
C PHE A 188 20.35 -9.79 21.03
N GLU A 189 20.33 -9.55 22.32
CA GLU A 189 19.15 -9.77 23.16
C GLU A 189 18.32 -8.48 23.24
N ARG A 190 16.99 -8.63 23.49
CA ARG A 190 16.13 -7.49 23.80
C ARG A 190 16.58 -6.85 25.10
N ASP A 191 16.58 -5.52 25.11
CA ASP A 191 16.77 -4.77 26.35
C ASP A 191 15.51 -4.79 27.22
N ALA A 192 15.66 -4.41 28.48
CA ALA A 192 14.54 -4.35 29.42
C ALA A 192 13.42 -3.37 28.97
N ASP A 193 13.77 -2.35 28.20
CA ASP A 193 12.87 -1.34 27.67
C ASP A 193 12.28 -1.69 26.27
N GLU A 194 12.40 -2.95 25.84
CA GLU A 194 11.86 -3.50 24.59
C GLU A 194 10.89 -4.66 24.82
N GLN A 195 10.24 -4.68 25.98
CA GLN A 195 9.28 -5.72 26.36
C GLN A 195 7.93 -5.46 25.67
N GLY A 196 7.76 -5.98 24.47
CA GLY A 196 6.56 -5.79 23.67
C GLY A 196 6.90 -5.84 22.19
N LEU A 197 6.99 -4.68 21.54
CA LEU A 197 7.30 -4.58 20.12
C LEU A 197 8.80 -4.42 19.89
N LEU A 198 9.36 -5.29 19.07
CA LEU A 198 10.69 -5.15 18.46
C LEU A 198 10.67 -5.94 17.15
N GLU A 199 10.51 -5.26 16.02
CA GLU A 199 10.37 -5.86 14.68
C GLU A 199 10.67 -4.85 13.58
N GLY A 200 10.29 -5.12 12.33
CA GLY A 200 10.41 -4.17 11.22
C GLY A 200 11.85 -3.97 10.75
N SER A 201 12.61 -5.04 10.64
CA SER A 201 14.03 -5.02 10.29
C SER A 201 14.32 -4.29 8.98
N GLN A 202 15.23 -3.30 8.99
CA GLN A 202 15.81 -2.65 7.82
C GLN A 202 17.33 -2.61 7.96
N ALA A 203 18.01 -3.57 7.33
CA ALA A 203 19.47 -3.73 7.39
C ALA A 203 20.14 -3.04 6.21
N PHE A 204 21.26 -2.38 6.47
CA PHE A 204 22.12 -1.79 5.45
C PHE A 204 23.56 -1.69 5.94
N LYS A 205 24.50 -1.42 5.01
CA LYS A 205 25.90 -1.19 5.31
C LYS A 205 26.28 0.24 4.97
N HIS A 206 26.97 0.91 5.88
CA HIS A 206 27.43 2.28 5.67
C HIS A 206 28.81 2.45 6.33
N ASN A 207 29.78 3.03 5.58
CA ASN A 207 31.14 3.25 6.04
C ASN A 207 31.80 2.03 6.71
N GLY A 208 31.58 0.82 6.12
CA GLY A 208 32.14 -0.43 6.59
C GLY A 208 31.48 -1.03 7.84
N LYS A 209 30.43 -0.42 8.38
CA LYS A 209 29.65 -0.92 9.52
C LYS A 209 28.29 -1.44 9.09
N TYR A 210 27.76 -2.39 9.83
CA TYR A 210 26.41 -2.94 9.68
C TYR A 210 25.44 -2.18 10.56
N TYR A 211 24.29 -1.84 10.00
CA TYR A 211 23.20 -1.14 10.68
C TYR A 211 21.91 -1.91 10.51
N LEU A 212 21.11 -1.94 11.56
CA LEU A 212 19.77 -2.52 11.57
C LEU A 212 18.81 -1.55 12.25
N LEU A 213 17.88 -0.99 11.49
CA LEU A 213 16.79 -0.20 12.02
C LEU A 213 15.63 -1.11 12.41
N MET A 214 14.96 -0.80 13.50
CA MET A 214 13.81 -1.54 13.99
C MET A 214 12.85 -0.61 14.75
N ILE A 215 11.57 -0.92 14.67
CA ILE A 215 10.58 -0.33 15.59
C ILE A 215 10.67 -1.00 16.95
N SER A 216 10.56 -0.21 18.01
CA SER A 216 10.54 -0.68 19.39
C SER A 216 9.46 0.02 20.21
N MET A 217 8.82 -0.72 21.13
CA MET A 217 7.89 -0.18 22.10
C MET A 217 7.81 -1.09 23.32
N ASP A 218 7.89 -0.54 24.51
CA ASP A 218 7.62 -1.28 25.74
C ASP A 218 6.14 -1.17 26.10
N TRP A 219 5.42 -2.27 25.99
CA TRP A 219 4.00 -2.36 26.31
C TRP A 219 3.72 -2.37 27.83
N SER A 220 4.72 -2.60 28.65
CA SER A 220 4.57 -2.57 30.12
C SER A 220 4.48 -1.16 30.68
N ILE A 221 4.87 -0.13 29.90
CA ILE A 221 4.88 1.27 30.28
C ILE A 221 3.71 1.98 29.64
N PRO A 222 2.65 2.36 30.40
CA PRO A 222 1.53 3.12 29.86
C PRO A 222 1.97 4.45 29.25
N GLY A 223 1.48 4.75 28.03
CA GLY A 223 1.81 5.98 27.31
C GLY A 223 3.18 6.01 26.66
N ARG A 224 3.93 4.90 26.70
CA ARG A 224 5.18 4.79 25.97
C ARG A 224 4.94 4.92 24.46
N LEU A 225 5.72 5.77 23.80
CA LEU A 225 5.65 5.92 22.35
C LEU A 225 6.33 4.76 21.64
N ARG A 226 5.88 4.45 20.43
CA ARG A 226 6.72 3.75 19.46
C ARG A 226 7.94 4.61 19.17
N ARG A 227 9.07 3.96 18.97
CA ARG A 227 10.33 4.61 18.65
C ARG A 227 11.08 3.83 17.59
N GLU A 228 11.94 4.51 16.87
CA GLU A 228 12.88 3.88 15.96
C GLU A 228 14.21 3.70 16.68
N VAL A 229 14.71 2.46 16.69
CA VAL A 229 16.01 2.11 17.25
C VAL A 229 16.95 1.65 16.15
N CYS A 230 18.24 1.92 16.32
CA CYS A 230 19.28 1.49 15.42
C CYS A 230 20.30 0.63 16.20
N TYR A 231 20.59 -0.54 15.66
CA TYR A 231 21.69 -1.41 16.09
C TYR A 231 22.84 -1.26 15.11
N ARG A 232 24.09 -1.18 15.62
CA ARG A 232 25.30 -0.98 14.82
C ARG A 232 26.40 -1.92 15.25
N ALA A 233 27.15 -2.49 14.29
CA ALA A 233 28.33 -3.34 14.56
C ALA A 233 29.40 -3.21 13.49
N ASP A 234 30.64 -3.55 13.84
CA ASP A 234 31.75 -3.66 12.89
C ASP A 234 31.74 -4.99 12.11
N LYS A 235 31.10 -6.02 12.66
CA LYS A 235 30.93 -7.32 12.03
C LYS A 235 29.46 -7.70 11.97
N ILE A 236 29.06 -8.41 10.93
CA ILE A 236 27.67 -8.82 10.73
C ILE A 236 27.13 -9.68 11.90
N THR A 237 28.00 -10.41 12.58
CA THR A 237 27.67 -11.22 13.77
C THR A 237 27.76 -10.45 15.09
N GLY A 238 28.08 -9.17 15.05
CA GLY A 238 28.21 -8.30 16.22
C GLY A 238 29.60 -8.30 16.87
N PRO A 239 29.72 -7.81 18.11
CA PRO A 239 28.63 -7.36 18.96
C PRO A 239 27.97 -6.07 18.45
N TYR A 240 26.64 -5.96 18.65
CA TYR A 240 25.86 -4.80 18.27
C TYR A 240 25.68 -3.83 19.44
N GLU A 241 25.89 -2.56 19.18
CA GLU A 241 25.51 -1.46 20.04
C GLU A 241 24.15 -0.93 19.62
N LYS A 242 23.34 -0.40 20.55
CA LYS A 242 22.01 0.16 20.29
C LYS A 242 21.95 1.64 20.58
N LYS A 243 21.19 2.37 19.77
CA LYS A 243 20.78 3.77 20.02
C LYS A 243 19.32 3.98 19.60
N VAL A 244 18.54 4.69 20.43
CA VAL A 244 17.26 5.24 20.02
C VAL A 244 17.56 6.41 19.09
N ILE A 245 17.06 6.37 17.86
CA ILE A 245 17.33 7.37 16.80
C ILE A 245 16.14 8.28 16.53
N LEU A 246 14.93 7.88 17.00
CA LEU A 246 13.72 8.71 17.00
C LEU A 246 12.79 8.23 18.10
N GLU A 247 12.30 9.14 18.93
CA GLU A 247 11.20 8.91 19.87
C GLU A 247 10.36 10.18 19.95
N THR A 248 9.30 10.25 19.15
CA THR A 248 8.46 11.44 19.04
C THR A 248 7.02 11.08 18.65
N GLU A 249 6.08 11.88 19.09
CA GLU A 249 4.73 11.94 18.51
C GLU A 249 4.69 12.98 17.38
N PHE A 250 3.67 12.92 16.54
CA PHE A 250 3.50 13.88 15.46
C PHE A 250 2.02 14.23 15.24
N GLN A 251 1.71 15.52 15.22
CA GLN A 251 0.37 16.08 15.00
C GLN A 251 -0.71 15.46 15.92
N GLY A 252 -0.35 15.19 17.17
CA GLY A 252 -1.26 14.65 18.18
C GLY A 252 -1.61 13.17 18.02
N TYR A 253 -1.01 12.45 17.07
CA TYR A 253 -1.06 11.00 17.00
C TYR A 253 0.10 10.38 17.81
N GLY A 254 0.09 9.05 17.96
CA GLY A 254 1.11 8.34 18.73
C GLY A 254 2.51 8.36 18.09
N GLY A 255 3.39 7.53 18.62
CA GLY A 255 4.79 7.48 18.20
C GLY A 255 4.98 7.13 16.73
N VAL A 256 6.03 7.70 16.14
CA VAL A 256 6.51 7.45 14.79
C VAL A 256 7.56 6.33 14.85
N GLY A 257 7.37 5.25 14.12
CA GLY A 257 8.28 4.10 14.14
C GLY A 257 7.96 3.08 13.05
N GLN A 258 8.95 2.37 12.61
CA GLN A 258 9.10 1.46 11.48
C GLN A 258 9.16 2.18 10.13
N GLY A 259 10.29 1.99 9.49
CA GLY A 259 10.56 2.51 8.15
C GLY A 259 12.02 2.37 7.80
N CYS A 260 12.52 3.27 6.96
CA CYS A 260 13.86 3.20 6.41
C CYS A 260 14.53 4.58 6.35
N ILE A 261 15.83 4.56 6.13
CA ILE A 261 16.60 5.75 5.75
C ILE A 261 17.17 5.60 4.35
N VAL A 262 17.37 6.70 3.69
CA VAL A 262 17.92 6.76 2.33
C VAL A 262 18.79 8.01 2.16
N ASP A 263 19.84 7.89 1.36
CA ASP A 263 20.65 9.02 0.94
C ASP A 263 20.06 9.71 -0.30
N SER A 264 20.51 10.92 -0.58
CA SER A 264 20.16 11.65 -1.79
C SER A 264 21.41 11.94 -2.64
N PRO A 265 21.25 12.27 -3.94
CA PRO A 265 22.38 12.55 -4.82
C PRO A 265 23.29 13.69 -4.35
N ASP A 266 22.78 14.61 -3.54
CA ASP A 266 23.54 15.72 -2.95
C ASP A 266 24.17 15.40 -1.58
N GLY A 267 24.13 14.12 -1.16
CA GLY A 267 24.76 13.62 0.06
C GLY A 267 23.98 13.82 1.35
N ASN A 268 22.77 14.37 1.29
CA ASN A 268 21.87 14.40 2.43
C ASN A 268 21.24 13.03 2.69
N TRP A 269 20.75 12.82 3.90
CA TRP A 269 20.03 11.60 4.29
C TRP A 269 18.67 11.96 4.84
N TYR A 270 17.71 11.06 4.61
CA TYR A 270 16.32 11.22 5.01
C TYR A 270 15.78 9.95 5.65
N GLY A 271 14.92 10.11 6.67
CA GLY A 271 14.11 9.04 7.24
C GLY A 271 12.71 9.06 6.61
N PHE A 272 12.21 7.87 6.28
CA PHE A 272 10.85 7.64 5.79
C PHE A 272 10.19 6.65 6.73
N ILE A 273 9.49 7.15 7.75
CA ILE A 273 9.01 6.39 8.91
C ILE A 273 7.51 6.60 9.05
N PHE A 274 6.74 5.54 9.27
CA PHE A 274 5.29 5.66 9.36
C PHE A 274 4.78 5.93 10.78
N GLN A 275 3.55 6.39 10.84
CA GLN A 275 2.76 6.60 12.05
C GLN A 275 1.33 6.07 11.86
N ASP A 276 0.76 5.44 12.88
CA ASP A 276 -0.66 5.06 12.88
C ASP A 276 -1.54 6.30 13.04
N ARG A 277 -2.47 6.50 12.11
CA ARG A 277 -3.34 7.69 12.06
C ARG A 277 -4.83 7.34 12.01
N GLY A 278 -5.27 6.39 12.83
CA GLY A 278 -6.68 6.02 12.91
C GLY A 278 -7.22 5.44 11.60
N GLY A 279 -8.42 5.84 11.21
CA GLY A 279 -9.14 5.27 10.07
C GLY A 279 -8.41 5.35 8.72
N ILE A 280 -7.47 6.30 8.54
CA ILE A 280 -6.67 6.39 7.32
C ILE A 280 -5.59 5.31 7.23
N GLY A 281 -5.13 4.75 8.37
CA GLY A 281 -4.13 3.69 8.41
C GLY A 281 -2.73 4.17 8.82
N ARG A 282 -1.71 3.53 8.25
CA ARG A 282 -0.30 3.75 8.55
C ARG A 282 0.32 4.69 7.51
N VAL A 283 0.62 5.90 7.95
CA VAL A 283 0.96 7.04 7.09
C VAL A 283 2.42 7.40 7.25
N PRO A 284 3.24 7.34 6.18
CA PRO A 284 4.67 7.67 6.27
C PRO A 284 4.92 9.16 6.39
N THR A 285 5.91 9.50 7.20
CA THR A 285 6.46 10.85 7.37
C THR A 285 7.86 10.91 6.77
N LEU A 286 8.26 12.07 6.28
CA LEU A 286 9.60 12.34 5.77
C LEU A 286 10.32 13.31 6.72
N MET A 287 11.57 13.03 7.07
CA MET A 287 12.34 13.86 7.98
C MET A 287 13.85 13.83 7.64
N PRO A 288 14.64 14.84 8.06
CA PRO A 288 16.09 14.76 7.94
C PRO A 288 16.67 13.60 8.72
N CYS A 289 17.77 13.04 8.24
CA CYS A 289 18.61 12.10 8.95
C CYS A 289 20.04 12.63 9.01
N HIS A 290 20.57 12.79 10.22
CA HIS A 290 21.91 13.34 10.45
C HIS A 290 22.85 12.25 11.00
N TRP A 291 24.03 12.14 10.44
CA TRP A 291 25.06 11.23 10.95
C TRP A 291 25.84 11.90 12.10
N VAL A 292 25.62 11.43 13.33
CA VAL A 292 26.26 11.92 14.55
C VAL A 292 27.02 10.77 15.21
N ASP A 293 28.35 10.89 15.31
CA ASP A 293 29.23 9.84 15.85
C ASP A 293 29.01 8.45 15.21
N GLY A 294 28.70 8.46 13.90
CA GLY A 294 28.40 7.28 13.11
C GLY A 294 27.03 6.64 13.40
N TRP A 295 26.08 7.41 13.95
CA TRP A 295 24.69 7.00 14.13
C TRP A 295 23.75 7.82 13.26
N PRO A 296 22.76 7.21 12.61
CA PRO A 296 21.72 7.95 11.89
C PRO A 296 20.69 8.49 12.91
N VAL A 297 20.72 9.79 13.14
CA VAL A 297 19.77 10.46 14.04
C VAL A 297 18.68 11.12 13.21
N LEU A 298 17.42 10.80 13.49
CA LEU A 298 16.26 11.23 12.73
C LEU A 298 15.60 12.49 13.34
N GLY A 299 14.95 13.27 12.48
CA GLY A 299 14.18 14.44 12.87
C GLY A 299 14.91 15.78 12.69
N ASP A 300 14.23 16.84 13.14
CA ASP A 300 14.77 18.19 13.21
C ASP A 300 15.82 18.30 14.33
N ALA A 301 16.32 19.53 14.60
CA ALA A 301 17.31 19.77 15.65
C ALA A 301 16.85 19.35 17.06
N GLU A 302 15.57 19.28 17.28
CA GLU A 302 14.92 18.84 18.52
C GLU A 302 14.51 17.35 18.51
N GLY A 303 14.85 16.59 17.44
CA GLY A 303 14.50 15.18 17.29
C GLY A 303 13.02 14.93 17.00
N ARG A 304 12.34 15.86 16.33
CA ARG A 304 10.92 15.76 15.98
C ARG A 304 10.73 15.60 14.48
N VAL A 305 9.58 15.05 14.08
CA VAL A 305 9.13 15.13 12.69
C VAL A 305 8.78 16.58 12.36
N PRO A 306 9.40 17.22 11.36
CA PRO A 306 9.07 18.60 10.99
C PRO A 306 7.68 18.66 10.33
N ASP A 307 6.89 19.69 10.63
CA ASP A 307 5.59 19.90 9.98
C ASP A 307 5.72 20.16 8.49
N SER A 308 6.82 20.81 8.08
CA SER A 308 7.13 21.07 6.67
C SER A 308 8.63 21.07 6.42
N MET A 309 9.01 20.80 5.18
CA MET A 309 10.41 20.86 4.72
C MET A 309 10.49 21.49 3.32
N VAL A 310 11.62 22.12 3.03
CA VAL A 310 11.97 22.56 1.67
C VAL A 310 12.78 21.46 1.01
N MET A 311 12.29 20.95 -0.10
CA MET A 311 12.95 19.90 -0.89
C MET A 311 13.22 20.39 -2.31
N LYS A 312 14.22 19.81 -2.93
CA LYS A 312 14.40 19.90 -4.38
C LYS A 312 13.38 18.95 -5.02
N THR A 313 12.52 19.48 -5.88
CA THR A 313 11.45 18.70 -6.52
C THR A 313 11.63 18.66 -8.03
N PHE A 314 11.05 17.62 -8.64
CA PHE A 314 11.07 17.36 -10.07
C PHE A 314 9.66 17.01 -10.55
N PRO A 315 8.70 17.96 -10.48
CA PRO A 315 7.28 17.67 -10.70
C PRO A 315 6.97 17.20 -12.13
N ASP A 316 7.84 17.44 -13.08
CA ASP A 316 7.68 16.99 -14.46
C ASP A 316 8.12 15.56 -14.73
N GLU A 317 8.77 14.88 -13.77
CA GLU A 317 9.32 13.54 -13.96
C GLU A 317 8.48 12.43 -13.33
N CYS A 318 7.82 12.68 -12.19
CA CYS A 318 6.90 11.74 -11.56
C CYS A 318 5.46 12.27 -11.68
N LYS A 319 4.86 12.09 -12.87
CA LYS A 319 3.52 12.62 -13.19
C LYS A 319 2.37 11.71 -12.77
N GLY A 320 2.69 10.48 -12.38
CA GLY A 320 1.73 9.52 -11.87
C GLY A 320 1.29 9.82 -10.44
N SER A 321 0.50 8.93 -9.90
CA SER A 321 0.01 9.00 -8.53
C SER A 321 -0.15 7.58 -7.96
N ILE A 322 -0.24 7.47 -6.65
CA ILE A 322 -0.60 6.23 -5.96
C ILE A 322 -2.12 6.10 -5.72
N MET A 323 -2.89 7.10 -6.12
CA MET A 323 -4.36 7.14 -6.10
C MET A 323 -4.86 8.20 -7.07
N GLY A 324 -6.05 8.03 -7.63
CA GLY A 324 -6.61 9.01 -8.56
C GLY A 324 -7.84 8.52 -9.30
N SER A 325 -8.38 9.37 -10.15
CA SER A 325 -9.54 9.08 -11.00
C SER A 325 -9.21 8.06 -12.08
N ASP A 326 -10.23 7.34 -12.54
CA ASP A 326 -10.14 6.40 -13.65
C ASP A 326 -11.43 6.47 -14.49
N ASP A 327 -11.31 6.67 -15.78
CA ASP A 327 -12.43 6.72 -16.73
C ASP A 327 -12.65 5.36 -17.45
N PHE A 328 -11.88 4.34 -17.04
CA PHE A 328 -11.95 2.96 -17.56
C PHE A 328 -11.86 2.82 -19.08
N ARG A 329 -11.27 3.81 -19.77
CA ARG A 329 -11.07 3.77 -21.24
C ARG A 329 -9.86 2.99 -21.68
N ASN A 330 -8.94 2.73 -20.76
CA ASN A 330 -7.78 1.88 -21.03
C ASN A 330 -8.19 0.40 -21.04
N THR A 331 -7.39 -0.42 -21.73
CA THR A 331 -7.56 -1.88 -21.75
C THR A 331 -6.99 -2.59 -20.52
N ARG A 332 -6.35 -1.84 -19.61
CA ARG A 332 -5.81 -2.32 -18.35
C ARG A 332 -6.26 -1.39 -17.23
N LEU A 333 -6.51 -1.95 -16.07
CA LEU A 333 -6.75 -1.16 -14.86
C LEU A 333 -5.53 -0.30 -14.53
N SER A 334 -5.76 0.91 -14.06
CA SER A 334 -4.73 1.75 -13.47
C SER A 334 -4.05 1.03 -12.30
N LEU A 335 -2.75 1.25 -12.12
CA LEU A 335 -1.97 0.70 -11.01
C LEU A 335 -2.41 1.22 -9.62
N ASN A 336 -3.37 2.13 -9.58
CA ASN A 336 -3.96 2.60 -8.32
C ASN A 336 -4.99 1.63 -7.74
N TRP A 337 -5.44 0.64 -8.53
CA TRP A 337 -6.45 -0.33 -8.13
C TRP A 337 -5.86 -1.64 -7.60
N GLN A 338 -6.50 -2.17 -6.58
CA GLN A 338 -6.21 -3.50 -6.04
C GLN A 338 -7.53 -4.22 -5.73
N TRP A 339 -7.58 -5.51 -6.06
CA TRP A 339 -8.69 -6.40 -5.70
C TRP A 339 -8.61 -6.81 -4.24
N ASN A 340 -9.76 -6.91 -3.59
CA ASN A 340 -9.89 -7.58 -2.30
C ASN A 340 -9.77 -9.09 -2.51
N HIS A 341 -8.61 -9.68 -2.19
CA HIS A 341 -8.21 -11.05 -2.55
C HIS A 341 -7.96 -11.24 -4.05
N ASN A 342 -7.71 -12.50 -4.49
CA ASN A 342 -7.52 -12.78 -5.90
C ASN A 342 -8.82 -12.52 -6.70
N PRO A 343 -8.76 -11.82 -7.83
CA PRO A 343 -9.92 -11.64 -8.67
C PRO A 343 -10.27 -12.92 -9.45
N LEU A 344 -11.54 -13.07 -9.77
CA LEU A 344 -12.05 -14.00 -10.78
C LEU A 344 -11.95 -13.29 -12.13
N ASP A 345 -10.96 -13.66 -12.95
CA ASP A 345 -10.62 -12.93 -14.17
C ASP A 345 -11.76 -12.90 -15.21
N ASP A 346 -12.58 -13.96 -15.28
CA ASP A 346 -13.73 -14.04 -16.18
C ASP A 346 -14.94 -13.19 -15.72
N CYS A 347 -14.86 -12.59 -14.53
CA CYS A 347 -15.97 -11.86 -13.92
C CYS A 347 -15.78 -10.35 -13.92
N TRP A 348 -14.80 -9.84 -14.66
CA TRP A 348 -14.63 -8.41 -14.90
C TRP A 348 -14.07 -8.14 -16.30
N SER A 349 -14.29 -6.95 -16.84
CA SER A 349 -13.78 -6.59 -18.17
C SER A 349 -13.75 -5.08 -18.38
N LEU A 350 -12.72 -4.60 -19.08
CA LEU A 350 -12.63 -3.22 -19.62
C LEU A 350 -12.94 -3.17 -21.13
N THR A 351 -13.22 -4.31 -21.76
CA THR A 351 -13.39 -4.40 -23.22
C THR A 351 -14.75 -4.88 -23.67
N GLU A 352 -15.54 -5.57 -22.83
CA GLU A 352 -16.89 -6.03 -23.17
C GLU A 352 -17.88 -4.85 -23.41
N ARG A 353 -17.65 -3.71 -22.74
CA ARG A 353 -18.27 -2.43 -23.02
C ARG A 353 -17.17 -1.36 -22.98
N SER A 354 -16.78 -0.88 -24.14
CA SER A 354 -15.70 0.11 -24.26
C SER A 354 -16.00 1.35 -23.43
N GLY A 355 -15.01 1.81 -22.65
CA GLY A 355 -15.13 2.97 -21.76
C GLY A 355 -15.83 2.68 -20.44
N PHE A 356 -16.02 1.41 -20.08
CA PHE A 356 -16.62 1.00 -18.81
C PHE A 356 -15.84 -0.15 -18.17
N LEU A 357 -15.79 -0.13 -16.86
CA LEU A 357 -15.46 -1.33 -16.10
C LEU A 357 -16.73 -2.15 -15.88
N ARG A 358 -16.79 -3.35 -16.45
CA ARG A 358 -17.87 -4.32 -16.17
C ARG A 358 -17.49 -5.21 -14.99
N LEU A 359 -18.38 -5.32 -14.01
CA LEU A 359 -18.29 -6.30 -12.93
C LEU A 359 -19.49 -7.26 -13.02
N LYS A 360 -19.20 -8.55 -13.20
CA LYS A 360 -20.20 -9.63 -13.25
C LYS A 360 -20.29 -10.31 -11.88
N THR A 361 -21.46 -10.84 -11.54
CA THR A 361 -21.61 -11.66 -10.34
C THR A 361 -20.87 -13.00 -10.53
N GLY A 362 -19.78 -13.20 -9.79
CA GLY A 362 -18.89 -14.37 -9.94
C GLY A 362 -19.16 -15.51 -8.98
N ARG A 363 -19.84 -15.22 -7.86
CA ARG A 363 -20.19 -16.20 -6.83
C ARG A 363 -21.46 -15.75 -6.13
N VAL A 364 -22.28 -16.74 -5.71
CA VAL A 364 -23.42 -16.49 -4.80
C VAL A 364 -22.87 -16.45 -3.39
N VAL A 365 -22.97 -15.29 -2.74
CA VAL A 365 -22.52 -15.03 -1.37
C VAL A 365 -23.56 -14.19 -0.64
N ASP A 366 -23.55 -14.21 0.66
CA ASP A 366 -24.54 -13.52 1.50
C ASP A 366 -24.05 -12.17 2.04
N ASN A 367 -22.77 -11.82 1.80
CA ASN A 367 -22.21 -10.59 2.32
C ASN A 367 -21.04 -10.06 1.46
N LEU A 368 -20.72 -8.77 1.67
CA LEU A 368 -19.67 -8.06 0.98
C LEU A 368 -18.26 -8.67 1.22
N PHE A 369 -18.01 -9.19 2.42
CA PHE A 369 -16.66 -9.67 2.79
C PHE A 369 -16.27 -10.99 2.12
N LEU A 370 -17.23 -11.68 1.51
CA LEU A 370 -17.01 -12.85 0.66
C LEU A 370 -17.21 -12.56 -0.83
N ALA A 371 -17.51 -11.31 -1.20
CA ALA A 371 -17.74 -10.92 -2.58
C ALA A 371 -16.42 -10.90 -3.37
N PRO A 372 -16.27 -11.76 -4.40
CA PRO A 372 -15.12 -11.66 -5.29
C PRO A 372 -15.20 -10.37 -6.12
N ASN A 373 -14.06 -9.95 -6.66
CA ASN A 373 -13.96 -8.76 -7.53
C ASN A 373 -14.46 -7.46 -6.87
N THR A 374 -14.25 -7.32 -5.56
CA THR A 374 -14.35 -6.03 -4.87
C THR A 374 -13.07 -5.25 -5.17
N LEU A 375 -13.20 -4.16 -5.94
CA LEU A 375 -12.08 -3.36 -6.46
C LEU A 375 -11.82 -2.17 -5.56
N THR A 376 -10.61 -2.05 -4.99
CA THR A 376 -10.29 -1.07 -3.95
C THR A 376 -9.27 -0.04 -4.41
N GLN A 377 -9.36 1.17 -3.85
CA GLN A 377 -8.36 2.22 -3.99
C GLN A 377 -8.15 2.94 -2.65
N ARG A 378 -6.94 3.47 -2.41
CA ARG A 378 -6.60 4.21 -1.18
C ARG A 378 -7.48 5.45 -1.01
N MET A 379 -7.87 5.74 0.23
CA MET A 379 -8.34 7.06 0.65
C MET A 379 -7.14 7.94 1.04
N SER A 380 -7.32 9.24 1.13
CA SER A 380 -6.31 10.18 1.61
C SER A 380 -6.86 11.14 2.66
N ALA A 381 -6.02 11.51 3.62
CA ALA A 381 -6.30 12.56 4.58
C ALA A 381 -5.81 13.93 4.04
N PRO A 382 -6.27 15.07 4.58
CA PRO A 382 -7.26 15.18 5.65
C PRO A 382 -8.70 14.92 5.20
N LYS A 383 -9.01 15.11 3.92
CA LYS A 383 -10.31 14.86 3.31
C LYS A 383 -10.12 14.31 1.90
N CYS A 384 -11.04 13.49 1.48
CA CYS A 384 -11.11 12.99 0.11
C CYS A 384 -12.54 12.65 -0.25
N SER A 385 -12.86 12.63 -1.54
CA SER A 385 -14.11 12.05 -2.00
C SER A 385 -13.90 11.12 -3.19
N GLY A 386 -14.72 10.08 -3.25
CA GLY A 386 -14.83 9.18 -4.39
C GLY A 386 -16.23 9.22 -4.95
N THR A 387 -16.37 9.33 -6.27
CA THR A 387 -17.64 9.27 -6.97
C THR A 387 -17.58 8.20 -8.05
N VAL A 388 -18.59 7.32 -8.10
CA VAL A 388 -18.75 6.32 -9.15
C VAL A 388 -20.05 6.56 -9.93
N ALA A 389 -19.99 6.41 -11.25
CA ALA A 389 -21.13 6.44 -12.14
C ALA A 389 -21.44 5.02 -12.61
N MET A 390 -22.63 4.48 -12.27
CA MET A 390 -22.95 3.07 -12.42
C MET A 390 -24.23 2.85 -13.23
N ASP A 391 -24.15 1.98 -14.25
CA ASP A 391 -25.30 1.41 -14.95
C ASP A 391 -25.69 0.08 -14.27
N VAL A 392 -26.83 0.08 -13.61
CA VAL A 392 -27.38 -1.06 -12.86
C VAL A 392 -28.56 -1.75 -13.57
N SER A 393 -28.73 -1.47 -14.87
CA SER A 393 -29.85 -2.01 -15.69
C SER A 393 -29.83 -3.53 -15.80
N LYS A 394 -28.65 -4.14 -15.73
CA LYS A 394 -28.43 -5.58 -15.94
C LYS A 394 -28.32 -6.40 -14.66
N MET A 395 -28.57 -5.82 -13.52
CA MET A 395 -28.71 -6.57 -12.25
C MET A 395 -29.86 -7.55 -12.33
N LYS A 396 -29.71 -8.71 -11.69
CA LYS A 396 -30.76 -9.71 -11.45
C LYS A 396 -31.30 -9.64 -10.03
N ASP A 397 -32.42 -10.27 -9.78
CA ASP A 397 -32.97 -10.39 -8.43
C ASP A 397 -32.00 -11.12 -7.50
N GLY A 398 -31.66 -10.50 -6.39
CA GLY A 398 -30.65 -10.95 -5.46
C GLY A 398 -29.26 -10.33 -5.68
N ASP A 399 -29.06 -9.50 -6.71
CA ASP A 399 -27.80 -8.81 -6.90
C ASP A 399 -27.71 -7.59 -5.97
N VAL A 400 -26.49 -7.38 -5.44
CA VAL A 400 -26.10 -6.24 -4.60
C VAL A 400 -24.85 -5.63 -5.21
N ALA A 401 -24.94 -4.37 -5.61
CA ALA A 401 -23.81 -3.68 -6.23
C ALA A 401 -23.68 -2.26 -5.69
N GLY A 402 -22.48 -1.75 -5.55
CA GLY A 402 -22.34 -0.42 -4.97
C GLY A 402 -20.92 0.05 -4.75
N PHE A 403 -20.84 1.04 -3.84
CA PHE A 403 -19.63 1.74 -3.46
C PHE A 403 -19.55 1.83 -1.94
N THR A 404 -18.37 1.60 -1.36
CA THR A 404 -18.19 1.48 0.08
C THR A 404 -16.91 2.15 0.58
N ALA A 405 -16.96 2.70 1.81
CA ALA A 405 -15.79 2.94 2.63
C ALA A 405 -15.45 1.61 3.32
N PHE A 406 -14.49 0.88 2.73
CA PHE A 406 -14.23 -0.53 3.00
C PHE A 406 -13.17 -0.74 4.08
N ASN A 407 -13.53 -1.50 5.10
CA ASN A 407 -12.66 -2.07 6.13
C ASN A 407 -13.45 -3.16 6.89
N GLY A 408 -12.93 -3.70 7.99
CA GLY A 408 -13.65 -4.63 8.88
C GLY A 408 -14.95 -4.05 9.48
N LEU A 409 -15.03 -2.74 9.59
CA LEU A 409 -16.26 -1.94 9.75
C LEU A 409 -16.40 -1.07 8.51
N SER A 410 -17.42 -1.32 7.71
CA SER A 410 -17.63 -0.68 6.41
C SER A 410 -18.93 0.10 6.37
N GLY A 411 -18.89 1.33 5.84
CA GLY A 411 -20.08 2.04 5.41
C GLY A 411 -20.36 1.71 3.94
N VAL A 412 -21.54 1.17 3.66
CA VAL A 412 -21.89 0.58 2.35
C VAL A 412 -23.07 1.29 1.74
N LEU A 413 -22.89 1.88 0.57
CA LEU A 413 -23.96 2.42 -0.26
C LEU A 413 -24.15 1.51 -1.48
N ALA A 414 -25.29 0.83 -1.56
CA ALA A 414 -25.57 -0.19 -2.55
C ALA A 414 -26.89 0.03 -3.28
N VAL A 415 -26.95 -0.42 -4.53
CA VAL A 415 -28.18 -0.78 -5.22
C VAL A 415 -28.47 -2.25 -4.96
N VAL A 416 -29.63 -2.55 -4.39
CA VAL A 416 -30.10 -3.91 -4.13
C VAL A 416 -31.30 -4.18 -5.02
N LYS A 417 -31.29 -5.29 -5.77
CA LYS A 417 -32.43 -5.71 -6.60
C LYS A 417 -33.18 -6.86 -5.97
N GLU A 418 -34.44 -6.63 -5.62
CA GLU A 418 -35.32 -7.59 -4.95
C GLU A 418 -36.72 -7.55 -5.57
N ASN A 419 -37.29 -8.72 -5.90
CA ASN A 419 -38.64 -8.86 -6.45
C ASN A 419 -38.93 -7.92 -7.63
N GLY A 420 -37.97 -7.81 -8.53
CA GLY A 420 -38.03 -6.96 -9.73
C GLY A 420 -37.82 -5.46 -9.47
N LYS A 421 -37.66 -5.02 -8.22
CA LYS A 421 -37.47 -3.62 -7.85
C LYS A 421 -36.04 -3.35 -7.40
N LYS A 422 -35.53 -2.16 -7.67
CA LYS A 422 -34.24 -1.69 -7.20
C LYS A 422 -34.38 -0.70 -6.06
N HIS A 423 -33.53 -0.82 -5.06
CA HIS A 423 -33.46 0.05 -3.91
C HIS A 423 -32.04 0.58 -3.73
N LEU A 424 -31.88 1.86 -3.41
CA LEU A 424 -30.65 2.40 -2.84
C LEU A 424 -30.71 2.16 -1.32
N VAL A 425 -29.66 1.55 -0.80
CA VAL A 425 -29.56 1.17 0.61
C VAL A 425 -28.22 1.66 1.15
N MET A 426 -28.25 2.44 2.22
CA MET A 426 -27.07 2.72 3.03
C MET A 426 -27.10 1.86 4.29
N SER A 427 -26.01 1.15 4.53
CA SER A 427 -25.85 0.30 5.71
C SER A 427 -24.45 0.39 6.30
N VAL A 428 -24.35 0.08 7.59
CA VAL A 428 -23.08 -0.16 8.27
C VAL A 428 -22.93 -1.66 8.44
N GLN A 429 -21.80 -2.20 7.98
CA GLN A 429 -21.53 -3.63 8.02
C GLN A 429 -20.26 -3.91 8.81
N SER A 430 -20.29 -4.85 9.73
CA SER A 430 -19.17 -5.28 10.56
C SER A 430 -18.99 -6.78 10.48
N VAL A 431 -17.77 -7.24 10.17
CA VAL A 431 -17.43 -8.66 10.04
C VAL A 431 -16.79 -9.20 11.31
N SER A 432 -17.12 -10.45 11.65
CA SER A 432 -16.38 -11.27 12.62
C SER A 432 -15.66 -12.39 11.89
N LEU A 433 -14.41 -12.63 12.25
CA LEU A 433 -13.56 -13.64 11.62
C LEU A 433 -13.09 -14.68 12.66
N SER A 434 -12.97 -15.94 12.25
CA SER A 434 -12.28 -16.96 13.06
C SER A 434 -10.77 -16.65 13.12
N ASP A 435 -10.10 -17.15 14.17
CA ASP A 435 -8.69 -16.80 14.40
C ASP A 435 -7.75 -17.42 13.35
N LYS A 436 -7.89 -18.70 13.08
CA LYS A 436 -6.94 -19.46 12.27
C LYS A 436 -7.20 -19.31 10.76
N GLU A 437 -8.36 -19.70 10.29
CA GLU A 437 -8.69 -19.70 8.86
C GLU A 437 -9.26 -18.37 8.39
N LYS A 438 -9.44 -17.41 9.29
CA LYS A 438 -10.09 -16.12 8.98
C LYS A 438 -11.43 -16.28 8.26
N LYS A 439 -12.17 -17.35 8.59
CA LYS A 439 -13.54 -17.55 8.09
C LYS A 439 -14.44 -16.47 8.61
N VAL A 440 -15.31 -15.97 7.74
CA VAL A 440 -16.41 -15.10 8.16
C VAL A 440 -17.36 -15.93 9.03
N THR A 441 -17.46 -15.58 10.31
CA THR A 441 -18.29 -16.27 11.29
C THR A 441 -19.61 -15.54 11.55
N ASP A 442 -19.61 -14.22 11.35
CA ASP A 442 -20.80 -13.38 11.47
C ASP A 442 -20.59 -12.08 10.68
N VAL A 443 -21.68 -11.53 10.14
CA VAL A 443 -21.71 -10.18 9.56
C VAL A 443 -22.93 -9.46 10.12
N LYS A 444 -22.65 -8.48 10.96
CA LYS A 444 -23.68 -7.54 11.41
C LYS A 444 -23.95 -6.53 10.32
N ILE A 445 -25.21 -6.45 9.84
CA ILE A 445 -25.67 -5.45 8.88
C ILE A 445 -26.72 -4.59 9.56
N GLU A 446 -26.42 -3.29 9.66
CA GLU A 446 -27.35 -2.29 10.17
C GLU A 446 -27.76 -1.38 9.01
N GLU A 447 -28.96 -1.60 8.49
CA GLU A 447 -29.52 -0.72 7.45
C GLU A 447 -29.92 0.62 8.07
N LYS A 448 -29.36 1.70 7.55
CA LYS A 448 -29.61 3.07 8.03
C LYS A 448 -30.70 3.77 7.24
N GLU A 449 -30.72 3.54 5.94
CA GLU A 449 -31.74 4.11 5.06
C GLU A 449 -31.93 3.27 3.81
N ARG A 450 -33.19 3.12 3.38
CA ARG A 450 -33.59 2.44 2.14
C ARG A 450 -34.58 3.30 1.38
N ILE A 451 -34.29 3.56 0.12
CA ILE A 451 -35.18 4.29 -0.79
C ILE A 451 -35.34 3.54 -2.11
N THR A 452 -36.42 3.79 -2.84
CA THR A 452 -36.59 3.23 -4.19
C THR A 452 -35.59 3.85 -5.16
N CYS A 453 -34.81 3.02 -5.85
CA CYS A 453 -33.93 3.45 -6.92
C CYS A 453 -34.77 3.73 -8.18
N LYS A 454 -34.79 4.99 -8.64
CA LYS A 454 -35.70 5.48 -9.68
C LYS A 454 -35.16 5.33 -11.09
N LYS A 455 -33.84 5.19 -11.26
CA LYS A 455 -33.17 5.13 -12.57
C LYS A 455 -32.23 3.93 -12.65
N ASP A 456 -31.91 3.52 -13.85
CA ASP A 456 -30.95 2.46 -14.13
C ASP A 456 -29.49 2.97 -14.11
N PHE A 457 -29.30 4.27 -14.25
CA PHE A 457 -28.00 4.91 -14.12
C PHE A 457 -28.00 5.77 -12.85
N VAL A 458 -27.04 5.52 -11.96
CA VAL A 458 -26.93 6.18 -10.66
C VAL A 458 -25.49 6.62 -10.39
N TYR A 459 -25.38 7.71 -9.67
CA TYR A 459 -24.11 8.22 -9.17
C TYR A 459 -24.08 8.04 -7.65
N LEU A 460 -23.00 7.43 -7.15
CA LEU A 460 -22.78 7.22 -5.73
C LEU A 460 -21.50 7.95 -5.33
N ARG A 461 -21.54 8.69 -4.21
CA ARG A 461 -20.39 9.41 -3.70
C ARG A 461 -20.19 9.14 -2.22
N ILE A 462 -18.93 9.01 -1.83
CA ILE A 462 -18.47 8.89 -0.44
C ILE A 462 -17.47 10.00 -0.18
N ASP A 463 -17.74 10.81 0.84
CA ASP A 463 -16.82 11.82 1.36
C ASP A 463 -16.18 11.29 2.63
N GLY A 464 -14.84 11.16 2.63
CA GLY A 464 -14.03 10.78 3.78
C GLY A 464 -13.46 12.01 4.48
N ASP A 465 -13.63 12.10 5.80
CA ASP A 465 -13.09 13.17 6.64
C ASP A 465 -12.24 12.58 7.78
N PHE A 466 -10.92 12.70 7.66
CA PHE A 466 -9.93 12.26 8.64
C PHE A 466 -9.36 13.43 9.46
N ALA A 467 -9.79 14.68 9.18
CA ALA A 467 -9.30 15.85 9.88
C ALA A 467 -9.60 15.76 11.39
N ASN A 468 -8.61 16.12 12.20
CA ASN A 468 -8.75 16.15 13.66
C ASN A 468 -9.25 14.79 14.25
N LYS A 469 -8.81 13.66 13.66
CA LYS A 469 -9.22 12.30 14.08
C LYS A 469 -10.73 12.06 13.96
N LYS A 470 -11.39 12.77 13.06
CA LYS A 470 -12.81 12.60 12.84
C LYS A 470 -13.13 11.22 12.28
N ASP A 471 -12.34 10.74 11.32
CA ASP A 471 -12.42 9.40 10.72
C ASP A 471 -13.86 9.00 10.38
N GLU A 472 -14.55 9.80 9.58
CA GLU A 472 -15.95 9.59 9.19
C GLU A 472 -16.13 9.58 7.67
N ALA A 473 -17.00 8.70 7.18
CA ALA A 473 -17.47 8.65 5.81
C ALA A 473 -18.94 9.09 5.73
N THR A 474 -19.27 9.98 4.80
CA THR A 474 -20.64 10.43 4.51
C THR A 474 -21.02 10.00 3.09
N PHE A 475 -22.27 9.61 2.89
CA PHE A 475 -22.76 8.93 1.68
C PHE A 475 -23.80 9.76 0.96
N TYR A 476 -23.66 9.82 -0.38
CA TYR A 476 -24.56 10.59 -1.23
C TYR A 476 -24.90 9.81 -2.50
N TYR A 477 -26.08 10.09 -3.05
CA TYR A 477 -26.49 9.61 -4.37
C TYR A 477 -27.01 10.76 -5.23
N SER A 478 -26.93 10.57 -6.54
CA SER A 478 -27.52 11.46 -7.54
C SER A 478 -28.04 10.65 -8.72
N TYR A 479 -28.97 11.23 -9.50
CA TYR A 479 -29.47 10.68 -10.76
C TYR A 479 -29.08 11.48 -12.00
N ASP A 480 -28.37 12.60 -11.83
CA ASP A 480 -27.96 13.53 -12.88
C ASP A 480 -26.54 14.06 -12.70
N ASN A 481 -25.85 13.66 -11.60
CA ASN A 481 -24.53 14.14 -11.20
C ASN A 481 -24.47 15.64 -10.83
N GLU A 482 -25.61 16.28 -10.67
CA GLU A 482 -25.74 17.70 -10.31
C GLU A 482 -26.39 17.84 -8.93
N GLU A 483 -27.58 17.27 -8.74
CA GLU A 483 -28.30 17.27 -7.47
C GLU A 483 -27.91 16.07 -6.61
N TRP A 484 -27.14 16.31 -5.55
CA TRP A 484 -26.69 15.31 -4.60
C TRP A 484 -27.58 15.27 -3.36
N LYS A 485 -27.96 14.07 -2.94
CA LYS A 485 -28.72 13.81 -1.73
C LYS A 485 -27.94 12.90 -0.81
N GLN A 486 -27.79 13.33 0.45
CA GLN A 486 -27.25 12.45 1.47
C GLN A 486 -28.22 11.28 1.70
N ILE A 487 -27.65 10.11 2.00
CA ILE A 487 -28.40 8.91 2.36
C ILE A 487 -27.74 8.27 3.58
N GLY A 488 -28.54 7.97 4.60
CA GLY A 488 -28.11 7.46 5.88
C GLY A 488 -27.30 8.49 6.69
N GLU A 489 -26.67 8.00 7.74
CA GLU A 489 -25.85 8.77 8.67
C GLU A 489 -24.35 8.55 8.36
N PRO A 490 -23.46 9.48 8.79
CA PRO A 490 -22.02 9.27 8.70
C PRO A 490 -21.58 7.99 9.42
N CYS A 491 -20.66 7.25 8.81
CA CYS A 491 -20.10 6.01 9.36
C CYS A 491 -18.68 6.23 9.85
N LYS A 492 -18.36 5.75 11.07
CA LYS A 492 -17.00 5.81 11.60
C LYS A 492 -16.08 4.88 10.82
N MET A 493 -14.94 5.39 10.42
CA MET A 493 -13.83 4.62 9.85
C MET A 493 -12.83 4.28 10.96
N VAL A 494 -12.39 3.04 11.04
CA VAL A 494 -11.50 2.58 12.11
C VAL A 494 -10.33 1.80 11.54
N PHE A 495 -9.17 1.90 12.17
CA PHE A 495 -8.06 0.99 11.91
C PHE A 495 -8.23 -0.28 12.73
N ASP A 496 -8.37 -1.40 12.06
CA ASP A 496 -8.66 -2.69 12.69
C ASP A 496 -7.41 -3.58 12.71
N TYR A 497 -6.67 -3.53 13.79
CA TYR A 497 -5.44 -4.31 13.99
C TYR A 497 -5.66 -5.84 13.97
N THR A 498 -6.85 -6.31 14.33
CA THR A 498 -7.10 -7.74 14.55
C THR A 498 -7.62 -8.46 13.33
N ARG A 499 -8.29 -7.74 12.43
CA ARG A 499 -8.98 -8.34 11.29
C ARG A 499 -8.36 -7.94 9.95
N PHE A 500 -8.28 -6.65 9.63
CA PHE A 500 -7.87 -6.14 8.32
C PHE A 500 -6.45 -5.60 8.30
N PHE A 501 -6.01 -4.97 9.37
CA PHE A 501 -4.68 -4.38 9.55
C PHE A 501 -4.27 -3.41 8.43
N MET A 502 -5.23 -2.65 7.94
CA MET A 502 -5.04 -1.63 6.91
C MET A 502 -5.97 -0.44 7.11
N GLY A 503 -5.65 0.69 6.50
CA GLY A 503 -6.52 1.86 6.43
C GLY A 503 -7.76 1.63 5.59
N SER A 504 -8.77 2.47 5.79
CA SER A 504 -10.01 2.46 5.01
C SER A 504 -9.75 2.75 3.54
N LYS A 505 -10.51 2.10 2.65
CA LYS A 505 -10.38 2.24 1.21
C LYS A 505 -11.72 2.54 0.56
N PHE A 506 -11.72 3.25 -0.54
CA PHE A 506 -12.83 3.21 -1.46
C PHE A 506 -12.90 1.82 -2.09
N ALA A 507 -14.10 1.25 -2.23
CA ALA A 507 -14.26 -0.02 -2.94
C ALA A 507 -15.55 -0.07 -3.76
N ILE A 508 -15.43 -0.58 -4.99
CA ILE A 508 -16.54 -0.87 -5.91
C ILE A 508 -16.78 -2.38 -5.89
N PHE A 509 -18.04 -2.80 -5.82
CA PHE A 509 -18.36 -4.22 -5.72
C PHE A 509 -19.66 -4.58 -6.45
N ASN A 510 -19.77 -5.87 -6.81
CA ASN A 510 -21.00 -6.48 -7.32
C ASN A 510 -21.03 -7.97 -6.97
N TYR A 511 -22.05 -8.43 -6.27
CA TYR A 511 -22.23 -9.85 -5.94
C TYR A 511 -23.72 -10.26 -6.00
N ALA A 512 -23.95 -11.57 -6.11
CA ALA A 512 -25.29 -12.16 -6.11
C ALA A 512 -25.56 -12.88 -4.79
N THR A 513 -26.78 -12.76 -4.28
CA THR A 513 -27.28 -13.52 -3.12
C THR A 513 -28.15 -14.70 -3.51
N LYS A 514 -28.62 -14.79 -4.76
CA LYS A 514 -29.55 -15.83 -5.24
C LYS A 514 -28.99 -16.61 -6.44
N SER A 515 -28.70 -15.93 -7.54
CA SER A 515 -28.26 -16.59 -8.79
C SER A 515 -27.32 -15.70 -9.59
N LEU A 516 -26.37 -16.31 -10.30
CA LEU A 516 -25.40 -15.61 -11.13
C LEU A 516 -25.99 -15.09 -12.44
N GLY A 517 -25.21 -14.25 -13.13
CA GLY A 517 -25.45 -13.75 -14.48
C GLY A 517 -26.00 -12.32 -14.51
N GLY A 518 -26.06 -11.63 -13.38
CA GLY A 518 -26.19 -10.18 -13.35
C GLY A 518 -24.85 -9.48 -13.47
N TYR A 519 -24.85 -8.23 -13.90
CA TYR A 519 -23.67 -7.39 -13.97
C TYR A 519 -24.01 -5.92 -13.85
N ILE A 520 -23.00 -5.14 -13.55
CA ILE A 520 -23.02 -3.68 -13.59
C ILE A 520 -21.90 -3.17 -14.48
N ASP A 521 -22.08 -1.97 -15.02
CA ASP A 521 -21.05 -1.25 -15.76
C ASP A 521 -20.76 0.07 -15.07
N ILE A 522 -19.49 0.36 -14.79
CA ILE A 522 -19.01 1.59 -14.16
C ILE A 522 -18.36 2.45 -15.24
N ASP A 523 -18.91 3.66 -15.47
CA ASP A 523 -18.42 4.62 -16.47
C ASP A 523 -17.12 5.27 -16.01
N TYR A 524 -17.08 5.70 -14.75
CA TYR A 524 -15.87 6.27 -14.16
C TYR A 524 -15.86 6.16 -12.64
N PHE A 525 -14.67 6.29 -12.10
CA PHE A 525 -14.40 6.65 -10.72
C PHE A 525 -13.70 8.01 -10.69
N LYS A 526 -14.31 9.00 -10.06
CA LYS A 526 -13.72 10.32 -9.84
C LYS A 526 -13.18 10.40 -8.42
N TYR A 527 -11.92 10.78 -8.29
CA TYR A 527 -11.23 11.00 -7.02
C TYR A 527 -10.96 12.49 -6.85
N ASP A 528 -11.41 13.08 -5.74
CA ASP A 528 -11.14 14.47 -5.36
C ASP A 528 -10.45 14.50 -3.96
N LYS A 529 -9.43 15.39 -3.78
CA LYS A 529 -8.70 15.64 -2.53
C LYS A 529 -9.15 16.93 -1.90
#